data_91449c5b8bfc7ddcadf58c859cdea2e3
#
_entry.id   91449c5b8bfc7ddcadf58c859cdea2e3
#
_cell.length_a   1.000
_cell.length_b   1.000
_cell.length_c   1.000
_cell.angle_alpha   90.00
_cell.angle_beta   90.00
_cell.angle_gamma   90.00
#
_symmetry.space_group_name_H-M   'P 1'
#
loop_
_entity.id
_entity.type
_entity.pdbx_description
1 polymer ?
#
loop_
_entity_poly.entity_id
_entity_poly.type
_entity_poly.pdbx_seq_one_letter_code
_entity_poly.pdbx_strand_id
1 'polypeptide(L)'
;RPDEDKLCMSVIVEMDEEAKVLKHKICRTVIRSNYRLTYRQAQDILEQKECRMIGADLPAMSQAIQGLDKLAKILRSNRFRHGAINFESTEVHFRLDEAGEPIEILFHKSYDSNHLIEEFMLLANRIVATEIGKKSKTENGEKNDKYPFVYRVHANPDPEKLSKLATFIKRFGFNLKTSSNGGATHKQINALLDNCQGHPSQTLVETLTIRAMAKAVYSTDNIGHYGLAFPYYTHFTSPIRRYPDMMVHRLVAKYLLQSKALC
;
A
#
# COMPACT_ATOMS: atom_id res chain seq x y z
N ARG A 1 13.85 -4.94 18.59
CA ARG A 1 13.58 -5.25 20.00
C ARG A 1 13.15 -3.98 20.70
N PRO A 2 12.16 -4.02 21.61
CA PRO A 2 11.79 -2.85 22.40
C PRO A 2 13.00 -2.35 23.23
N ASP A 3 12.97 -1.05 23.54
CA ASP A 3 13.93 -0.39 24.42
C ASP A 3 15.41 -0.42 23.99
N GLU A 4 15.67 -0.76 22.73
CA GLU A 4 16.99 -0.69 22.12
C GLU A 4 17.07 0.39 21.05
N ASP A 5 18.16 1.16 21.02
CA ASP A 5 18.43 2.12 19.97
C ASP A 5 18.74 1.42 18.65
N LYS A 6 18.03 1.80 17.60
CA LYS A 6 18.20 1.25 16.24
C LYS A 6 18.40 2.34 15.21
N LEU A 7 19.41 2.15 14.35
CA LEU A 7 19.62 3.03 13.20
C LEU A 7 18.54 2.75 12.15
N CYS A 8 17.89 3.81 11.72
CA CYS A 8 16.81 3.74 10.74
C CYS A 8 16.98 4.80 9.65
N MET A 9 16.29 4.57 8.54
CA MET A 9 16.00 5.60 7.55
C MET A 9 14.50 5.91 7.64
N SER A 10 14.17 7.16 7.96
CA SER A 10 12.81 7.57 8.29
C SER A 10 12.27 8.57 7.28
N VAL A 11 10.97 8.49 7.08
CA VAL A 11 10.17 9.53 6.42
C VAL A 11 9.32 10.18 7.49
N ILE A 12 9.68 11.39 7.88
CA ILE A 12 8.93 12.18 8.86
C ILE A 12 7.93 13.01 8.08
N VAL A 13 6.66 12.97 8.49
CA VAL A 13 5.57 13.64 7.77
C VAL A 13 4.76 14.48 8.75
N GLU A 14 4.59 15.75 8.42
CA GLU A 14 3.66 16.66 9.08
C GLU A 14 2.38 16.73 8.23
N MET A 15 1.24 16.50 8.86
CA MET A 15 -0.07 16.39 8.21
C MET A 15 -1.10 17.22 8.97
N ASP A 16 -2.09 17.74 8.25
CA ASP A 16 -3.28 18.32 8.85
C ASP A 16 -4.34 17.24 9.21
N GLU A 17 -5.45 17.67 9.75
CA GLU A 17 -6.54 16.77 10.17
C GLU A 17 -7.27 16.10 8.99
N GLU A 18 -7.14 16.64 7.78
CA GLU A 18 -7.63 16.07 6.52
C GLU A 18 -6.61 15.12 5.86
N ALA A 19 -5.55 14.76 6.60
CA ALA A 19 -4.46 13.91 6.14
C ALA A 19 -3.71 14.45 4.90
N LYS A 20 -3.71 15.77 4.70
CA LYS A 20 -2.89 16.44 3.69
C LYS A 20 -1.48 16.62 4.20
N VAL A 21 -0.51 16.19 3.43
CA VAL A 21 0.91 16.37 3.75
C VAL A 21 1.28 17.84 3.59
N LEU A 22 1.62 18.49 4.70
CA LEU A 22 2.10 19.87 4.75
C LEU A 22 3.60 19.92 4.53
N LYS A 23 4.34 19.02 5.19
CA LYS A 23 5.79 18.95 5.11
C LYS A 23 6.25 17.51 5.27
N HIS A 24 7.39 17.19 4.68
CA HIS A 24 8.05 15.91 4.92
C HIS A 24 9.56 16.04 4.90
N LYS A 25 10.23 15.09 5.54
CA LYS A 25 11.69 14.98 5.58
C LYS A 25 12.11 13.53 5.51
N ILE A 26 13.06 13.23 4.64
CA ILE A 26 13.69 11.90 4.56
C ILE A 26 15.06 12.03 5.19
N CYS A 27 15.36 11.23 6.21
CA CYS A 27 16.59 11.34 6.97
C CYS A 27 17.02 10.03 7.66
N ARG A 28 18.27 9.99 8.10
CA ARG A 28 18.75 8.96 9.02
C ARG A 28 18.35 9.33 10.43
N THR A 29 17.86 8.35 11.17
CA THR A 29 17.39 8.53 12.55
C THR A 29 17.89 7.41 13.45
N VAL A 30 17.86 7.66 14.74
CA VAL A 30 17.91 6.63 15.78
C VAL A 30 16.53 6.53 16.37
N ILE A 31 15.96 5.33 16.38
CA ILE A 31 14.67 5.08 17.00
C ILE A 31 14.83 4.11 18.18
N ARG A 32 13.99 4.31 19.18
CA ARG A 32 13.79 3.38 20.29
C ARG A 32 12.31 3.03 20.36
N SER A 33 11.99 1.75 20.18
CA SER A 33 10.60 1.29 20.21
C SER A 33 10.16 1.08 21.67
N ASN A 34 9.15 1.79 22.13
CA ASN A 34 8.59 1.65 23.47
C ASN A 34 7.74 0.39 23.58
N TYR A 35 6.92 0.12 22.54
CA TYR A 35 5.98 -1.01 22.56
C TYR A 35 6.00 -1.77 21.24
N ARG A 36 5.77 -3.07 21.30
CA ARG A 36 5.55 -3.93 20.15
C ARG A 36 4.15 -4.52 20.23
N LEU A 37 3.27 -4.09 19.34
CA LEU A 37 1.91 -4.58 19.23
C LEU A 37 1.77 -5.63 18.12
N THR A 38 0.90 -6.59 18.35
CA THR A 38 0.32 -7.39 17.26
C THR A 38 -0.83 -6.62 16.62
N TYR A 39 -1.21 -6.97 15.39
CA TYR A 39 -2.39 -6.38 14.73
C TYR A 39 -3.67 -6.58 15.56
N ARG A 40 -3.80 -7.71 16.25
CA ARG A 40 -4.95 -7.98 17.12
C ARG A 40 -4.99 -7.04 18.32
N GLN A 41 -3.87 -6.84 19.00
CA GLN A 41 -3.79 -5.89 20.11
C GLN A 41 -4.10 -4.46 19.68
N ALA A 42 -3.56 -4.04 18.53
CA ALA A 42 -3.89 -2.73 17.97
C ALA A 42 -5.38 -2.61 17.61
N GLN A 43 -5.98 -3.68 17.08
CA GLN A 43 -7.42 -3.72 16.78
C GLN A 43 -8.27 -3.66 18.05
N ASP A 44 -7.89 -4.40 19.09
CA ASP A 44 -8.61 -4.37 20.37
C ASP A 44 -8.58 -2.96 20.99
N ILE A 45 -7.48 -2.22 20.84
CA ILE A 45 -7.39 -0.80 21.26
C ILE A 45 -8.34 0.07 20.41
N LEU A 46 -8.39 -0.12 19.09
CA LEU A 46 -9.30 0.64 18.22
C LEU A 46 -10.77 0.35 18.53
N GLU A 47 -11.09 -0.87 18.89
CA GLU A 47 -12.44 -1.31 19.27
C GLU A 47 -12.77 -1.03 20.75
N GLN A 48 -11.86 -0.39 21.49
CA GLN A 48 -11.99 -0.08 22.94
C GLN A 48 -12.23 -1.31 23.81
N LYS A 49 -11.70 -2.47 23.40
CA LYS A 49 -11.72 -3.71 24.16
C LYS A 49 -10.58 -3.74 25.19
N GLU A 50 -10.75 -4.56 26.22
CA GLU A 50 -9.66 -4.78 27.18
C GLU A 50 -8.41 -5.32 26.47
N CYS A 51 -7.35 -4.53 26.50
CA CYS A 51 -6.04 -4.93 26.01
C CYS A 51 -5.10 -5.07 27.22
N ARG A 52 -4.76 -6.31 27.59
CA ARG A 52 -3.82 -6.56 28.69
C ARG A 52 -2.40 -6.43 28.19
N MET A 53 -1.76 -5.31 28.54
CA MET A 53 -0.33 -5.07 28.29
C MET A 53 0.36 -4.65 29.58
N ILE A 54 1.40 -5.38 29.97
CA ILE A 54 2.17 -5.09 31.16
C ILE A 54 3.08 -3.89 30.91
N GLY A 55 3.02 -2.87 31.76
CA GLY A 55 3.93 -1.71 31.73
C GLY A 55 3.65 -0.67 30.62
N ALA A 56 2.49 -0.75 29.94
CA ALA A 56 2.13 0.21 28.91
C ALA A 56 1.35 1.41 29.46
N ASP A 57 1.66 2.62 28.98
CA ASP A 57 0.78 3.77 29.10
C ASP A 57 -0.37 3.62 28.10
N LEU A 58 -1.38 2.84 28.49
CA LEU A 58 -2.53 2.53 27.65
C LEU A 58 -3.31 3.76 27.16
N PRO A 59 -3.57 4.79 27.99
CA PRO A 59 -4.24 6.00 27.53
C PRO A 59 -3.51 6.73 26.42
N ALA A 60 -2.22 7.04 26.59
CA ALA A 60 -1.41 7.74 25.59
C ALA A 60 -1.27 6.92 24.32
N MET A 61 -1.04 5.61 24.42
CA MET A 61 -0.95 4.71 23.30
C MET A 61 -2.27 4.59 22.54
N SER A 62 -3.41 4.51 23.27
CA SER A 62 -4.75 4.46 22.68
C SER A 62 -5.04 5.74 21.88
N GLN A 63 -4.75 6.89 22.44
CA GLN A 63 -4.92 8.18 21.76
C GLN A 63 -4.08 8.26 20.49
N ALA A 64 -2.82 7.82 20.52
CA ALA A 64 -1.94 7.81 19.36
C ALA A 64 -2.46 6.88 18.25
N ILE A 65 -2.87 5.65 18.61
CA ILE A 65 -3.37 4.66 17.63
C ILE A 65 -4.69 5.14 17.02
N GLN A 66 -5.62 5.69 17.80
CA GLN A 66 -6.88 6.24 17.30
C GLN A 66 -6.65 7.45 16.37
N GLY A 67 -5.71 8.34 16.70
CA GLY A 67 -5.33 9.45 15.85
C GLY A 67 -4.75 9.01 14.52
N LEU A 68 -3.86 8.01 14.55
CA LEU A 68 -3.30 7.41 13.34
C LEU A 68 -4.37 6.70 12.50
N ASP A 69 -5.28 5.97 13.12
CA ASP A 69 -6.38 5.29 12.42
C ASP A 69 -7.30 6.28 11.70
N LYS A 70 -7.65 7.39 12.37
CA LYS A 70 -8.42 8.48 11.73
C LYS A 70 -7.74 8.99 10.46
N LEU A 71 -6.44 9.29 10.53
CA LEU A 71 -5.68 9.75 9.37
C LEU A 71 -5.55 8.65 8.29
N ALA A 72 -5.33 7.41 8.67
CA ALA A 72 -5.25 6.28 7.74
C ALA A 72 -6.57 6.08 6.97
N LYS A 73 -7.73 6.18 7.64
CA LYS A 73 -9.04 6.11 7.01
C LYS A 73 -9.25 7.23 5.98
N ILE A 74 -8.81 8.44 6.29
CA ILE A 74 -8.86 9.57 5.34
C ILE A 74 -7.92 9.32 4.15
N LEU A 75 -6.67 8.88 4.38
CA LEU A 75 -5.74 8.53 3.31
C LEU A 75 -6.31 7.45 2.38
N ARG A 76 -6.89 6.38 2.96
CA ARG A 76 -7.53 5.29 2.23
C ARG A 76 -8.70 5.80 1.39
N SER A 77 -9.61 6.57 1.98
CA SER A 77 -10.74 7.18 1.27
C SER A 77 -10.28 8.06 0.11
N ASN A 78 -9.27 8.90 0.35
CA ASN A 78 -8.68 9.75 -0.68
C ASN A 78 -8.08 8.92 -1.82
N ARG A 79 -7.37 7.84 -1.51
CA ARG A 79 -6.76 6.94 -2.50
C ARG A 79 -7.82 6.32 -3.42
N PHE A 80 -8.93 5.81 -2.87
CA PHE A 80 -10.02 5.24 -3.66
C PHE A 80 -10.76 6.30 -4.49
N ARG A 81 -10.98 7.50 -3.95
CA ARG A 81 -11.54 8.61 -4.73
C ARG A 81 -10.67 9.01 -5.93
N HIS A 82 -9.34 8.85 -5.82
CA HIS A 82 -8.41 9.08 -6.91
C HIS A 82 -8.28 7.89 -7.88
N GLY A 83 -9.02 6.81 -7.64
CA GLY A 83 -9.12 5.70 -8.57
C GLY A 83 -8.33 4.46 -8.21
N ALA A 84 -7.74 4.35 -7.01
CA ALA A 84 -7.16 3.09 -6.58
C ALA A 84 -8.22 1.97 -6.64
N ILE A 85 -7.79 0.78 -7.06
CA ILE A 85 -8.70 -0.36 -7.20
C ILE A 85 -8.78 -1.09 -5.87
N ASN A 86 -10.01 -1.31 -5.41
CA ASN A 86 -10.26 -2.05 -4.18
C ASN A 86 -10.55 -3.51 -4.49
N PHE A 87 -9.58 -4.36 -4.20
CA PHE A 87 -9.79 -5.81 -4.15
C PHE A 87 -9.84 -6.23 -2.68
N GLU A 88 -11.00 -6.57 -2.18
CA GLU A 88 -11.14 -7.20 -0.87
C GLU A 88 -10.80 -8.68 -1.01
N SER A 89 -9.58 -9.07 -0.64
CA SER A 89 -9.23 -10.48 -0.60
C SER A 89 -9.38 -11.03 0.81
N THR A 90 -10.16 -12.08 0.94
CA THR A 90 -10.15 -12.92 2.15
C THR A 90 -9.02 -13.92 2.02
N GLU A 91 -7.99 -13.78 2.86
CA GLU A 91 -6.91 -14.75 2.91
C GLU A 91 -7.36 -16.01 3.65
N VAL A 92 -7.09 -17.15 3.04
CA VAL A 92 -7.39 -18.46 3.64
C VAL A 92 -6.10 -19.02 4.24
N HIS A 93 -6.13 -19.30 5.54
CA HIS A 93 -5.06 -19.97 6.25
C HIS A 93 -5.56 -21.33 6.72
N PHE A 94 -4.65 -22.31 6.75
CA PHE A 94 -4.94 -23.62 7.30
C PHE A 94 -4.24 -23.76 8.66
N ARG A 95 -5.01 -24.17 9.66
CA ARG A 95 -4.40 -24.64 10.89
C ARG A 95 -4.04 -26.11 10.67
N LEU A 96 -2.76 -26.40 10.91
CA LEU A 96 -2.21 -27.74 10.76
C LEU A 96 -2.08 -28.40 12.14
N ASP A 97 -2.17 -29.73 12.20
CA ASP A 97 -1.82 -30.50 13.38
C ASP A 97 -0.29 -30.73 13.47
N GLU A 98 0.13 -31.52 14.46
CA GLU A 98 1.56 -31.86 14.66
C GLU A 98 2.16 -32.70 13.52
N ALA A 99 1.34 -33.38 12.74
CA ALA A 99 1.75 -34.16 11.56
C ALA A 99 1.78 -33.31 10.28
N GLY A 100 1.30 -32.05 10.34
CA GLY A 100 1.22 -31.14 9.19
C GLY A 100 -0.06 -31.28 8.37
N GLU A 101 -1.06 -32.00 8.87
CA GLU A 101 -2.34 -32.17 8.21
C GLU A 101 -3.30 -31.00 8.52
N PRO A 102 -4.07 -30.50 7.54
CA PRO A 102 -4.98 -29.39 7.76
C PRO A 102 -6.19 -29.82 8.58
N ILE A 103 -6.37 -29.23 9.77
CA ILE A 103 -7.48 -29.50 10.68
C ILE A 103 -8.56 -28.42 10.67
N GLU A 104 -8.23 -27.21 10.21
CA GLU A 104 -9.20 -26.12 10.17
C GLU A 104 -8.85 -25.10 9.07
N ILE A 105 -9.88 -24.55 8.44
CA ILE A 105 -9.79 -23.46 7.49
C ILE A 105 -10.06 -22.15 8.24
N LEU A 106 -9.08 -21.25 8.30
CA LEU A 106 -9.19 -19.94 8.92
C LEU A 106 -9.30 -18.87 7.84
N PHE A 107 -10.35 -18.09 7.90
CA PHE A 107 -10.53 -16.92 7.05
C PHE A 107 -9.95 -15.71 7.75
N HIS A 108 -8.87 -15.17 7.19
CA HIS A 108 -8.25 -13.97 7.73
C HIS A 108 -8.83 -12.72 7.05
N LYS A 109 -9.65 -12.00 7.80
CA LYS A 109 -10.15 -10.68 7.36
C LYS A 109 -9.14 -9.60 7.77
N SER A 110 -8.82 -8.68 6.87
CA SER A 110 -8.00 -7.52 7.21
C SER A 110 -8.72 -6.63 8.21
N TYR A 111 -8.02 -6.27 9.28
CA TYR A 111 -8.51 -5.34 10.32
C TYR A 111 -8.16 -3.89 9.97
N ASP A 112 -8.80 -2.94 10.64
CA ASP A 112 -8.43 -1.52 10.55
C ASP A 112 -6.97 -1.29 10.92
N SER A 113 -6.44 -2.04 11.89
CA SER A 113 -5.03 -2.01 12.28
C SER A 113 -4.07 -2.43 11.14
N ASN A 114 -4.49 -3.36 10.26
CA ASN A 114 -3.73 -3.71 9.06
C ASN A 114 -3.76 -2.56 8.04
N HIS A 115 -4.93 -1.98 7.81
CA HIS A 115 -5.10 -0.85 6.90
C HIS A 115 -4.37 0.40 7.38
N LEU A 116 -4.31 0.65 8.69
CA LEU A 116 -3.51 1.73 9.28
C LEU A 116 -2.06 1.64 8.83
N ILE A 117 -1.43 0.48 9.04
CA ILE A 117 -0.04 0.28 8.64
C ILE A 117 0.13 0.33 7.12
N GLU A 118 -0.79 -0.27 6.36
CA GLU A 118 -0.78 -0.24 4.88
C GLU A 118 -0.73 1.21 4.37
N GLU A 119 -1.63 2.08 4.82
CA GLU A 119 -1.73 3.44 4.30
C GLU A 119 -0.49 4.28 4.62
N PHE A 120 0.09 4.16 5.82
CA PHE A 120 1.33 4.86 6.14
C PHE A 120 2.56 4.28 5.40
N MET A 121 2.60 2.97 5.16
CA MET A 121 3.62 2.38 4.29
C MET A 121 3.49 2.87 2.84
N LEU A 122 2.27 2.93 2.31
CA LEU A 122 1.99 3.48 0.97
C LEU A 122 2.39 4.97 0.89
N LEU A 123 2.08 5.75 1.92
CA LEU A 123 2.45 7.16 2.00
C LEU A 123 3.96 7.34 1.96
N ALA A 124 4.72 6.62 2.80
CA ALA A 124 6.18 6.70 2.84
C ALA A 124 6.80 6.29 1.49
N ASN A 125 6.35 5.17 0.92
CA ASN A 125 6.79 4.70 -0.38
C ASN A 125 6.54 5.73 -1.50
N ARG A 126 5.36 6.37 -1.50
CA ARG A 126 4.98 7.41 -2.46
C ARG A 126 5.82 8.67 -2.30
N ILE A 127 6.07 9.14 -1.07
CA ILE A 127 6.90 10.31 -0.80
C ILE A 127 8.31 10.10 -1.34
N VAL A 128 8.94 8.97 -1.00
CA VAL A 128 10.30 8.65 -1.46
C VAL A 128 10.36 8.59 -3.00
N ALA A 129 9.40 7.91 -3.63
CA ALA A 129 9.34 7.81 -5.09
C ALA A 129 9.14 9.18 -5.76
N THR A 130 8.32 10.05 -5.19
CA THR A 130 8.03 11.39 -5.73
C THR A 130 9.24 12.31 -5.62
N GLU A 131 9.93 12.29 -4.48
CA GLU A 131 11.11 13.14 -4.24
C GLU A 131 12.25 12.84 -5.22
N ILE A 132 12.53 11.56 -5.47
CA ILE A 132 13.57 11.18 -6.42
C ILE A 132 13.05 11.27 -7.85
N GLY A 133 11.79 10.92 -8.08
CA GLY A 133 11.17 10.96 -9.39
C GLY A 133 11.13 12.36 -10.01
N LYS A 134 10.97 13.40 -9.19
CA LYS A 134 11.09 14.80 -9.64
C LYS A 134 12.53 15.13 -10.08
N LYS A 135 13.55 14.61 -9.38
CA LYS A 135 14.97 14.82 -9.73
C LYS A 135 15.39 13.99 -10.93
N SER A 136 14.72 12.87 -11.19
CA SER A 136 14.98 11.99 -12.34
C SER A 136 14.42 12.53 -13.65
N LYS A 137 13.81 13.72 -13.65
CA LYS A 137 13.37 14.44 -14.82
C LYS A 137 14.14 15.75 -14.97
N THR A 138 14.43 16.14 -16.20
CA THR A 138 14.92 17.48 -16.54
C THR A 138 13.77 18.48 -16.48
N GLU A 139 14.07 19.78 -16.55
CA GLU A 139 13.06 20.84 -16.64
C GLU A 139 12.11 20.64 -17.83
N ASN A 140 12.59 20.05 -18.91
CA ASN A 140 11.80 19.71 -20.10
C ASN A 140 11.03 18.38 -19.98
N GLY A 141 11.08 17.71 -18.81
CA GLY A 141 10.38 16.44 -18.57
C GLY A 141 11.10 15.19 -19.08
N GLU A 142 12.27 15.32 -19.70
CA GLU A 142 13.08 14.20 -20.18
C GLU A 142 13.74 13.46 -19.00
N LYS A 143 14.12 12.18 -19.26
CA LYS A 143 14.81 11.36 -18.26
C LYS A 143 16.19 11.95 -17.93
N ASN A 144 16.44 12.15 -16.65
CA ASN A 144 17.75 12.59 -16.15
C ASN A 144 18.55 11.37 -15.69
N ASP A 145 19.47 10.91 -16.50
CA ASP A 145 20.30 9.73 -16.26
C ASP A 145 21.26 9.87 -15.06
N LYS A 146 21.41 11.09 -14.50
CA LYS A 146 22.18 11.30 -13.26
C LYS A 146 21.51 10.72 -12.03
N TYR A 147 20.21 10.46 -12.07
CA TYR A 147 19.41 9.95 -10.95
C TYR A 147 18.61 8.71 -11.32
N PRO A 148 19.25 7.58 -11.74
CA PRO A 148 18.53 6.34 -11.96
C PRO A 148 17.86 5.88 -10.67
N PHE A 149 16.62 5.42 -10.79
CA PHE A 149 15.84 5.01 -9.62
C PHE A 149 15.03 3.75 -9.91
N VAL A 150 14.68 3.00 -8.88
CA VAL A 150 13.88 1.78 -8.97
C VAL A 150 12.45 2.10 -8.57
N TYR A 151 11.54 2.05 -9.53
CA TYR A 151 10.10 2.19 -9.31
C TYR A 151 9.42 0.83 -9.22
N ARG A 152 8.32 0.75 -8.50
CA ARG A 152 7.35 -0.33 -8.60
C ARG A 152 6.24 0.15 -9.51
N VAL A 153 6.21 -0.33 -10.73
CA VAL A 153 5.28 0.12 -11.77
C VAL A 153 4.19 -0.92 -12.02
N HIS A 154 3.02 -0.44 -12.40
CA HIS A 154 1.88 -1.28 -12.75
C HIS A 154 1.21 -0.68 -13.99
N ALA A 155 1.38 -1.35 -15.13
CA ALA A 155 0.81 -0.92 -16.39
C ALA A 155 -0.73 -0.97 -16.40
N ASN A 156 -1.34 -0.29 -17.36
CA ASN A 156 -2.76 -0.43 -17.62
C ASN A 156 -3.13 -1.89 -17.92
N PRO A 157 -4.36 -2.31 -17.62
CA PRO A 157 -4.84 -3.65 -17.99
C PRO A 157 -4.76 -3.88 -19.49
N ASP A 158 -4.53 -5.13 -19.85
CA ASP A 158 -4.51 -5.57 -21.26
C ASP A 158 -5.92 -5.46 -21.87
N PRO A 159 -6.10 -4.66 -22.95
CA PRO A 159 -7.41 -4.46 -23.57
C PRO A 159 -8.07 -5.75 -24.05
N GLU A 160 -7.30 -6.72 -24.56
CA GLU A 160 -7.81 -8.00 -25.03
C GLU A 160 -8.37 -8.85 -23.88
N LYS A 161 -7.64 -8.90 -22.75
CA LYS A 161 -8.10 -9.59 -21.56
C LYS A 161 -9.34 -8.92 -20.95
N LEU A 162 -9.40 -7.58 -20.96
CA LEU A 162 -10.59 -6.84 -20.52
C LEU A 162 -11.81 -7.12 -21.40
N SER A 163 -11.63 -7.22 -22.72
CA SER A 163 -12.70 -7.57 -23.65
C SER A 163 -13.23 -8.98 -23.39
N LYS A 164 -12.33 -9.95 -23.16
CA LYS A 164 -12.71 -11.34 -22.80
C LYS A 164 -13.45 -11.35 -21.45
N LEU A 165 -12.96 -10.60 -20.46
CA LEU A 165 -13.64 -10.43 -19.17
C LEU A 165 -15.03 -9.84 -19.35
N ALA A 166 -15.17 -8.74 -20.09
CA ALA A 166 -16.44 -8.06 -20.33
C ALA A 166 -17.49 -9.00 -20.99
N THR A 167 -17.03 -9.83 -21.94
CA THR A 167 -17.90 -10.82 -22.58
C THR A 167 -18.33 -11.92 -21.61
N PHE A 168 -17.41 -12.38 -20.76
CA PHE A 168 -17.68 -13.47 -19.82
C PHE A 168 -18.65 -13.06 -18.70
N ILE A 169 -18.44 -11.88 -18.09
CA ILE A 169 -19.24 -11.42 -16.93
C ILE A 169 -20.69 -11.07 -17.31
N LYS A 170 -20.97 -10.81 -18.59
CA LYS A 170 -22.35 -10.61 -19.07
C LYS A 170 -23.26 -11.80 -18.76
N ARG A 171 -22.70 -13.02 -18.71
CA ARG A 171 -23.45 -14.24 -18.35
C ARG A 171 -23.96 -14.24 -16.91
N PHE A 172 -23.37 -13.43 -16.07
CA PHE A 172 -23.75 -13.23 -14.66
C PHE A 172 -24.53 -11.94 -14.43
N GLY A 173 -24.92 -11.24 -15.50
CA GLY A 173 -25.68 -9.99 -15.42
C GLY A 173 -24.82 -8.73 -15.21
N PHE A 174 -23.49 -8.86 -15.19
CA PHE A 174 -22.60 -7.73 -15.03
C PHE A 174 -22.16 -7.12 -16.36
N ASN A 175 -21.89 -5.82 -16.35
CA ASN A 175 -21.43 -5.12 -17.54
C ASN A 175 -20.18 -4.28 -17.23
N LEU A 176 -19.10 -4.54 -17.95
CA LEU A 176 -17.91 -3.72 -17.94
C LEU A 176 -17.92 -2.83 -19.19
N LYS A 177 -18.09 -1.52 -18.99
CA LYS A 177 -17.93 -0.55 -20.08
C LYS A 177 -16.45 -0.42 -20.40
N THR A 178 -16.09 -0.65 -21.65
CA THR A 178 -14.72 -0.43 -22.15
C THR A 178 -14.73 0.74 -23.13
N SER A 179 -13.60 1.43 -23.27
CA SER A 179 -13.39 2.46 -24.29
C SER A 179 -13.28 1.83 -25.69
N SER A 180 -13.33 2.65 -26.74
CA SER A 180 -13.23 2.19 -28.13
C SER A 180 -11.96 1.39 -28.45
N ASN A 181 -10.88 1.61 -27.70
CA ASN A 181 -9.62 0.86 -27.79
C ASN A 181 -9.56 -0.37 -26.87
N GLY A 182 -10.69 -0.78 -26.27
CA GLY A 182 -10.78 -1.94 -25.39
C GLY A 182 -10.27 -1.73 -23.95
N GLY A 183 -9.74 -0.56 -23.62
CA GLY A 183 -9.27 -0.23 -22.28
C GLY A 183 -10.42 0.05 -21.30
N ALA A 184 -10.17 -0.04 -20.00
CA ALA A 184 -11.08 0.39 -18.95
C ALA A 184 -10.38 1.35 -17.99
N THR A 185 -11.11 2.37 -17.56
CA THR A 185 -10.65 3.31 -16.54
C THR A 185 -10.79 2.69 -15.14
N HIS A 186 -10.06 3.22 -14.18
CA HIS A 186 -10.21 2.86 -12.75
C HIS A 186 -11.68 2.93 -12.31
N LYS A 187 -12.39 4.01 -12.71
CA LYS A 187 -13.81 4.20 -12.36
C LYS A 187 -14.71 3.07 -12.87
N GLN A 188 -14.45 2.59 -14.09
CA GLN A 188 -15.24 1.51 -14.69
C GLN A 188 -14.97 0.16 -14.00
N ILE A 189 -13.72 -0.09 -13.60
CA ILE A 189 -13.35 -1.31 -12.88
C ILE A 189 -13.92 -1.27 -11.45
N ASN A 190 -13.75 -0.14 -10.73
CA ASN A 190 -14.33 -0.01 -9.40
C ASN A 190 -15.85 -0.15 -9.43
N ALA A 191 -16.54 0.46 -10.40
CA ALA A 191 -17.98 0.30 -10.55
C ALA A 191 -18.41 -1.17 -10.80
N LEU A 192 -17.62 -1.94 -11.54
CA LEU A 192 -17.86 -3.37 -11.70
C LEU A 192 -17.71 -4.11 -10.36
N LEU A 193 -16.64 -3.83 -9.61
CA LEU A 193 -16.37 -4.46 -8.31
C LEU A 193 -17.45 -4.11 -7.28
N ASP A 194 -17.87 -2.85 -7.22
CA ASP A 194 -18.95 -2.38 -6.34
C ASP A 194 -20.29 -3.08 -6.68
N ASN A 195 -20.61 -3.22 -7.98
CA ASN A 195 -21.84 -3.85 -8.42
C ASN A 195 -21.89 -5.36 -8.16
N CYS A 196 -20.75 -6.03 -7.99
CA CYS A 196 -20.72 -7.45 -7.69
C CYS A 196 -20.69 -7.77 -6.19
N GLN A 197 -20.61 -6.77 -5.32
CA GLN A 197 -20.58 -6.99 -3.87
C GLN A 197 -21.83 -7.71 -3.39
N GLY A 198 -21.63 -8.76 -2.58
CA GLY A 198 -22.70 -9.60 -2.04
C GLY A 198 -23.34 -10.57 -3.05
N HIS A 199 -22.94 -10.54 -4.32
CA HIS A 199 -23.44 -11.47 -5.31
C HIS A 199 -22.71 -12.83 -5.21
N PRO A 200 -23.37 -13.99 -5.43
CA PRO A 200 -22.72 -15.31 -5.39
C PRO A 200 -21.51 -15.45 -6.31
N SER A 201 -21.46 -14.70 -7.41
CA SER A 201 -20.34 -14.69 -8.37
C SER A 201 -19.26 -13.64 -8.04
N GLN A 202 -19.32 -12.93 -6.92
CA GLN A 202 -18.37 -11.85 -6.55
C GLN A 202 -16.92 -12.32 -6.66
N THR A 203 -16.56 -13.38 -5.95
CA THR A 203 -15.18 -13.92 -5.94
C THR A 203 -14.69 -14.31 -7.34
N LEU A 204 -15.57 -14.82 -8.18
CA LEU A 204 -15.23 -15.16 -9.57
C LEU A 204 -14.95 -13.90 -10.39
N VAL A 205 -15.81 -12.87 -10.30
CA VAL A 205 -15.65 -11.60 -11.02
C VAL A 205 -14.38 -10.88 -10.56
N GLU A 206 -14.13 -10.80 -9.26
CA GLU A 206 -12.90 -10.22 -8.69
C GLU A 206 -11.64 -10.96 -9.18
N THR A 207 -11.65 -12.30 -9.10
CA THR A 207 -10.50 -13.12 -9.54
C THR A 207 -10.20 -12.93 -11.02
N LEU A 208 -11.22 -12.90 -11.87
CA LEU A 208 -11.04 -12.70 -13.31
C LEU A 208 -10.61 -11.26 -13.63
N THR A 209 -11.10 -10.28 -12.87
CA THR A 209 -10.66 -8.89 -12.99
C THR A 209 -9.18 -8.75 -12.63
N ILE A 210 -8.73 -9.36 -11.53
CA ILE A 210 -7.30 -9.41 -11.15
C ILE A 210 -6.45 -10.06 -12.26
N ARG A 211 -6.92 -11.16 -12.85
CA ARG A 211 -6.20 -11.84 -13.94
C ARG A 211 -6.13 -11.03 -15.24
N ALA A 212 -7.07 -10.12 -15.46
CA ALA A 212 -7.05 -9.21 -16.59
C ALA A 212 -6.08 -8.03 -16.38
N MET A 213 -5.67 -7.76 -15.12
CA MET A 213 -4.68 -6.74 -14.81
C MET A 213 -3.28 -7.17 -15.25
N ALA A 214 -2.44 -6.18 -15.53
CA ALA A 214 -1.01 -6.39 -15.67
C ALA A 214 -0.40 -6.80 -14.32
N LYS A 215 0.74 -7.48 -14.33
CA LYS A 215 1.51 -7.69 -13.10
C LYS A 215 2.37 -6.45 -12.82
N ALA A 216 2.39 -6.00 -11.57
CA ALA A 216 3.32 -4.97 -11.17
C ALA A 216 4.76 -5.51 -11.23
N VAL A 217 5.69 -4.70 -11.72
CA VAL A 217 7.11 -5.06 -11.88
C VAL A 217 8.00 -3.96 -11.33
N TYR A 218 9.29 -4.25 -11.14
CA TYR A 218 10.29 -3.22 -10.88
C TYR A 218 10.89 -2.74 -12.19
N SER A 219 11.02 -1.43 -12.33
CA SER A 219 11.58 -0.80 -13.54
C SER A 219 12.31 0.49 -13.18
N THR A 220 13.27 0.87 -14.00
CA THR A 220 13.87 2.21 -13.97
C THR A 220 13.04 3.24 -14.73
N ASP A 221 12.10 2.79 -15.55
CA ASP A 221 11.18 3.64 -16.31
C ASP A 221 9.87 3.76 -15.54
N ASN A 222 9.54 4.99 -15.14
CA ASN A 222 8.34 5.25 -14.40
C ASN A 222 7.13 5.42 -15.33
N ILE A 223 6.25 4.45 -15.33
CA ILE A 223 4.93 4.50 -15.99
C ILE A 223 3.77 4.68 -15.01
N GLY A 224 4.07 4.93 -13.72
CA GLY A 224 3.09 4.97 -12.65
C GLY A 224 2.64 3.59 -12.17
N HIS A 225 1.71 3.59 -11.23
CA HIS A 225 1.15 2.36 -10.67
C HIS A 225 -0.38 2.37 -10.80
N TYR A 226 -0.90 1.73 -11.85
CA TYR A 226 -2.31 1.71 -12.18
C TYR A 226 -3.18 1.31 -10.98
N GLY A 227 -2.97 0.14 -10.38
CA GLY A 227 -3.83 -0.36 -9.29
C GLY A 227 -3.89 0.53 -8.04
N LEU A 228 -2.85 1.34 -7.77
CA LEU A 228 -2.81 2.29 -6.66
C LEU A 228 -3.18 3.73 -7.06
N ALA A 229 -3.34 3.99 -8.36
CA ALA A 229 -3.54 5.33 -8.92
C ALA A 229 -2.43 6.33 -8.50
N PHE A 230 -1.20 5.86 -8.40
CA PHE A 230 -0.05 6.69 -8.04
C PHE A 230 0.82 6.99 -9.27
N PRO A 231 1.16 8.28 -9.53
CA PRO A 231 2.07 8.64 -10.63
C PRO A 231 3.52 8.25 -10.33
N TYR A 232 3.91 8.16 -9.05
CA TYR A 232 5.21 7.70 -8.58
C TYR A 232 5.01 6.72 -7.45
N TYR A 233 5.63 5.54 -7.55
CA TYR A 233 5.59 4.55 -6.49
C TYR A 233 6.86 3.69 -6.49
N THR A 234 7.34 3.36 -5.33
CA THR A 234 8.44 2.43 -5.10
C THR A 234 8.19 1.59 -3.86
N HIS A 235 9.01 0.61 -3.62
CA HIS A 235 9.08 -0.07 -2.34
C HIS A 235 10.30 0.44 -1.56
N PHE A 236 10.06 0.92 -0.33
CA PHE A 236 11.09 1.47 0.55
C PHE A 236 11.01 0.90 1.97
N THR A 237 9.82 0.52 2.42
CA THR A 237 9.51 0.24 3.82
C THR A 237 9.93 -1.16 4.31
N SER A 238 10.46 -2.03 3.47
CA SER A 238 10.80 -3.42 3.86
C SER A 238 12.15 -3.90 3.34
N PRO A 239 13.28 -3.21 3.64
CA PRO A 239 14.61 -3.54 3.10
C PRO A 239 15.17 -4.88 3.59
N ILE A 240 14.67 -5.42 4.70
CA ILE A 240 15.12 -6.71 5.25
C ILE A 240 14.70 -7.89 4.37
N ARG A 241 13.51 -7.80 3.74
CA ARG A 241 12.91 -8.92 2.98
C ARG A 241 12.77 -8.65 1.49
N ARG A 242 13.00 -7.43 1.03
CA ARG A 242 12.90 -7.05 -0.40
C ARG A 242 14.18 -6.36 -0.86
N TYR A 243 14.90 -6.99 -1.78
CA TYR A 243 16.13 -6.42 -2.33
C TYR A 243 15.93 -5.06 -3.03
N PRO A 244 14.85 -4.80 -3.80
CA PRO A 244 14.60 -3.49 -4.38
C PRO A 244 14.48 -2.37 -3.34
N ASP A 245 13.88 -2.63 -2.16
CA ASP A 245 13.85 -1.64 -1.06
C ASP A 245 15.27 -1.31 -0.58
N MET A 246 16.16 -2.31 -0.48
CA MET A 246 17.57 -2.08 -0.14
C MET A 246 18.26 -1.20 -1.19
N MET A 247 18.01 -1.44 -2.47
CA MET A 247 18.53 -0.59 -3.55
C MET A 247 18.02 0.86 -3.40
N VAL A 248 16.72 1.03 -3.13
CA VAL A 248 16.11 2.33 -2.91
C VAL A 248 16.74 3.04 -1.70
N HIS A 249 17.00 2.35 -0.58
CA HIS A 249 17.71 2.94 0.56
C HIS A 249 19.10 3.45 0.17
N ARG A 250 19.86 2.69 -0.62
CA ARG A 250 21.19 3.13 -1.12
C ARG A 250 21.10 4.36 -2.01
N LEU A 251 20.11 4.39 -2.92
CA LEU A 251 19.90 5.54 -3.81
C LEU A 251 19.42 6.78 -3.06
N VAL A 252 18.52 6.63 -2.09
CA VAL A 252 18.10 7.71 -1.17
C VAL A 252 19.30 8.26 -0.41
N ALA A 253 20.14 7.39 0.16
CA ALA A 253 21.35 7.81 0.85
C ALA A 253 22.29 8.59 -0.07
N LYS A 254 22.46 8.13 -1.31
CA LYS A 254 23.31 8.79 -2.32
C LYS A 254 22.76 10.13 -2.76
N TYR A 255 21.46 10.24 -3.03
CA TYR A 255 20.89 11.43 -3.68
C TYR A 255 20.40 12.50 -2.72
N LEU A 256 19.99 12.11 -1.52
CA LEU A 256 19.35 13.02 -0.56
C LEU A 256 20.16 13.25 0.72
N LEU A 257 21.04 12.31 1.11
CA LEU A 257 21.63 12.28 2.43
C LEU A 257 23.17 12.40 2.44
N GLN A 258 23.82 12.60 1.30
CA GLN A 258 25.31 12.61 1.19
C GLN A 258 26.00 13.66 2.07
N SER A 259 25.29 14.69 2.54
CA SER A 259 25.86 15.79 3.34
C SER A 259 25.07 16.14 4.61
N LYS A 260 24.07 15.31 4.98
CA LYS A 260 23.19 15.62 6.11
C LYS A 260 23.52 14.75 7.33
N ALA A 261 23.72 15.42 8.47
CA ALA A 261 23.78 14.78 9.77
C ALA A 261 22.49 14.04 10.12
N LEU A 262 22.54 13.21 11.15
CA LEU A 262 21.36 12.60 11.77
C LEU A 262 20.33 13.68 12.16
N CYS A 263 19.06 13.37 11.97
CA CYS A 263 17.95 14.24 12.40
C CYS A 263 17.57 13.96 13.83
#